data_766b673eb9205794ed2dc03bc887a631
#
_entry.id   766b673eb9205794ed2dc03bc887a631
#
_cell.length_a   1.000
_cell.length_b   1.000
_cell.length_c   1.000
_cell.angle_alpha   90.00
_cell.angle_beta   90.00
_cell.angle_gamma   90.00
#
_symmetry.space_group_name_H-M   'P 1'
#
loop_
_entity.id
_entity.type
_entity.pdbx_description
1 polymer ?
#
loop_
_entity_poly.entity_id
_entity_poly.type
_entity_poly.pdbx_seq_one_letter_code
_entity_poly.pdbx_strand_id
1 'polypeptide(L)'
;MIEKPLPLKYLAQSLLITVCVSFSFIKVADSATDGAYTVTASYTGETFHNLEGGLKRGSAYLDNLNVSLEIDGEAAWGVQGLNVMGSLLYNNGAAFSSEYTGDDQGITNIEAVEAIRLYELWAQWQLGDDKDRSILFGLYDLNSEFDVIPSAGLFIGASHGIGRDYSQTGDNGPSIFPVTSLSLRYQAQLNSRWQWQVALLDGVPGDPDKPERTTINLSSDDGALFAAELFQETANGSKLALGYWQYSASFEQLPSLAKQDGTVHSSRNNRGAYVLADMALIPAIDLTEAPKLSTFFRVGTANDKINRFSHYIGTGLVLRNSLMPEIDNELGLAFSYARNGNYWVGSQGLEGTEAESHETIAELTWKMQARPWLSLQPTVQYVINPNADSQLNNALALGIRFELSLL
;
A
#
# COMPACT_ATOMS: atom_id res chain seq x y z
N MET A 1 -23.55 35.92 22.97
CA MET A 1 -22.85 35.25 24.11
C MET A 1 -21.58 34.67 23.56
N ILE A 2 -20.45 35.21 23.90
CA ILE A 2 -19.14 34.78 23.38
C ILE A 2 -18.65 33.68 24.33
N GLU A 3 -18.63 32.42 23.84
CA GLU A 3 -18.03 31.31 24.59
C GLU A 3 -16.52 31.52 24.66
N LYS A 4 -15.97 31.49 25.86
CA LYS A 4 -14.53 31.55 26.10
C LYS A 4 -13.86 30.21 25.69
N PRO A 5 -12.69 30.22 25.03
CA PRO A 5 -11.96 29.00 24.73
C PRO A 5 -11.50 28.33 26.03
N LEU A 6 -11.67 27.01 26.10
CA LEU A 6 -11.13 26.15 27.16
C LEU A 6 -9.60 26.25 27.23
N PRO A 7 -9.00 26.33 28.40
CA PRO A 7 -7.55 26.45 28.51
C PRO A 7 -6.85 25.15 28.16
N LEU A 8 -5.75 25.26 27.42
CA LEU A 8 -4.88 24.20 26.89
C LEU A 8 -4.49 23.09 27.89
N LYS A 9 -4.59 23.34 29.18
CA LYS A 9 -4.30 22.37 30.26
C LYS A 9 -5.27 21.19 30.30
N TYR A 10 -6.49 21.31 29.83
CA TYR A 10 -7.48 20.24 29.88
C TYR A 10 -7.37 19.31 28.65
N LEU A 11 -6.83 19.80 27.54
CA LEU A 11 -6.53 18.92 26.36
C LEU A 11 -5.37 17.96 26.64
N ALA A 12 -4.35 18.41 27.37
CA ALA A 12 -3.21 17.56 27.74
C ALA A 12 -3.58 16.48 28.77
N GLN A 13 -4.53 16.76 29.67
CA GLN A 13 -4.99 15.78 30.66
C GLN A 13 -5.97 14.74 30.11
N SER A 14 -6.76 15.08 29.11
CA SER A 14 -7.65 14.11 28.45
C SER A 14 -6.88 13.14 27.58
N LEU A 15 -5.78 13.55 26.96
CA LEU A 15 -4.94 12.67 26.15
C LEU A 15 -4.09 11.71 26.99
N LEU A 16 -3.77 12.08 28.26
CA LEU A 16 -2.97 11.21 29.15
C LEU A 16 -3.81 10.17 29.90
N ILE A 17 -5.12 10.34 30.03
CA ILE A 17 -5.96 9.46 30.85
C ILE A 17 -6.52 8.27 30.07
N THR A 18 -6.58 8.33 28.73
CA THR A 18 -7.11 7.21 27.91
C THR A 18 -6.05 6.18 27.53
N VAL A 19 -4.77 6.46 27.70
CA VAL A 19 -3.65 5.54 27.39
C VAL A 19 -3.28 4.64 28.58
N CYS A 20 -3.84 4.85 29.77
CA CYS A 20 -3.54 4.05 30.98
C CYS A 20 -4.51 2.91 31.26
N VAL A 21 -5.20 2.34 30.29
CA VAL A 21 -6.02 1.18 30.49
C VAL A 21 -5.30 -0.09 30.02
N SER A 22 -4.71 -0.80 31.00
CA SER A 22 -4.41 -2.24 31.00
C SER A 22 -3.32 -2.75 30.05
N PHE A 23 -2.11 -2.21 30.10
CA PHE A 23 -0.92 -2.99 29.74
C PHE A 23 -0.52 -3.96 30.88
N SER A 24 -1.38 -4.92 31.18
CA SER A 24 -0.98 -6.05 32.00
C SER A 24 -0.34 -7.11 31.11
N PHE A 25 0.99 -7.10 31.07
CA PHE A 25 1.82 -8.22 30.65
C PHE A 25 1.52 -8.87 29.29
N ILE A 26 1.77 -8.15 28.20
CA ILE A 26 2.19 -8.83 26.98
C ILE A 26 3.65 -9.22 27.21
N LYS A 27 3.92 -10.49 27.48
CA LYS A 27 5.25 -11.05 27.29
C LYS A 27 5.52 -10.90 25.79
N VAL A 28 6.46 -10.04 25.42
CA VAL A 28 7.07 -10.10 24.09
C VAL A 28 7.71 -11.49 24.03
N ALA A 29 7.08 -12.39 23.32
CA ALA A 29 7.69 -13.67 23.01
C ALA A 29 8.78 -13.37 21.98
N ASP A 30 10.01 -13.82 22.20
CA ASP A 30 10.96 -13.96 21.12
C ASP A 30 10.27 -14.75 19.99
N SER A 31 10.51 -14.37 18.73
CA SER A 31 9.99 -15.10 17.57
C SER A 31 10.22 -16.59 17.81
N ALA A 32 9.13 -17.37 17.94
CA ALA A 32 9.25 -18.78 18.21
C ALA A 32 9.75 -19.46 16.93
N THR A 33 11.05 -19.58 16.78
CA THR A 33 11.68 -20.32 15.70
C THR A 33 12.09 -21.70 16.21
N ASP A 34 11.40 -22.72 15.78
CA ASP A 34 11.81 -24.13 15.95
C ASP A 34 12.45 -24.61 14.62
N GLY A 35 13.43 -23.85 14.12
CA GLY A 35 14.19 -24.17 12.92
C GLY A 35 13.38 -24.32 11.61
N ALA A 36 12.17 -24.87 11.69
CA ALA A 36 11.30 -25.12 10.54
C ALA A 36 10.13 -24.15 10.45
N TYR A 37 9.76 -23.47 11.54
CA TYR A 37 8.57 -22.63 11.63
C TYR A 37 8.94 -21.26 12.20
N THR A 38 8.51 -20.19 11.55
CA THR A 38 8.65 -18.82 12.06
C THR A 38 7.27 -18.20 12.19
N VAL A 39 6.90 -17.78 13.39
CA VAL A 39 5.65 -17.05 13.62
C VAL A 39 6.00 -15.59 13.90
N THR A 40 5.34 -14.67 13.22
CA THR A 40 5.44 -13.23 13.50
C THR A 40 4.05 -12.66 13.76
N ALA A 41 4.00 -11.65 14.63
CA ALA A 41 2.77 -10.90 14.85
C ALA A 41 3.10 -9.43 15.06
N SER A 42 2.36 -8.56 14.37
CA SER A 42 2.50 -7.11 14.48
C SER A 42 1.14 -6.46 14.64
N TYR A 43 1.07 -5.47 15.53
CA TYR A 43 -0.10 -4.62 15.69
C TYR A 43 0.27 -3.18 15.37
N THR A 44 -0.46 -2.59 14.43
CA THR A 44 -0.34 -1.19 14.05
C THR A 44 -1.57 -0.43 14.51
N GLY A 45 -1.36 0.65 15.25
CA GLY A 45 -2.44 1.56 15.64
C GLY A 45 -2.13 2.99 15.19
N GLU A 46 -3.16 3.71 14.75
CA GLU A 46 -3.03 5.07 14.23
C GLU A 46 -4.13 5.97 14.78
N THR A 47 -3.78 7.20 15.07
CA THR A 47 -4.76 8.27 15.25
C THR A 47 -4.47 9.38 14.26
N PHE A 48 -5.47 9.70 13.45
CA PHE A 48 -5.44 10.85 12.55
C PHE A 48 -6.44 11.91 12.98
N HIS A 49 -6.11 13.17 12.73
CA HIS A 49 -6.97 14.33 12.92
C HIS A 49 -6.92 15.23 11.69
N ASN A 50 -8.07 15.45 11.05
CA ASN A 50 -8.22 16.47 10.00
C ASN A 50 -8.41 17.84 10.65
N LEU A 51 -7.41 18.71 10.54
CA LEU A 51 -7.41 20.05 11.15
C LEU A 51 -8.27 21.03 10.38
N GLU A 52 -8.23 20.95 9.04
CA GLU A 52 -8.97 21.89 8.17
C GLU A 52 -9.19 21.29 6.78
N GLY A 53 -10.16 21.84 6.07
CA GLY A 53 -10.52 21.40 4.73
C GLY A 53 -11.13 20.00 4.67
N GLY A 54 -11.15 19.42 3.47
CA GLY A 54 -11.79 18.14 3.22
C GLY A 54 -13.29 18.15 3.50
N LEU A 55 -13.83 16.99 3.87
CA LEU A 55 -15.27 16.82 4.14
C LEU A 55 -15.67 17.38 5.50
N LYS A 56 -14.90 17.12 6.55
CA LYS A 56 -15.14 17.60 7.92
C LYS A 56 -13.89 17.53 8.79
N ARG A 57 -13.81 18.39 9.80
CA ARG A 57 -12.81 18.26 10.87
C ARG A 57 -13.15 17.10 11.78
N GLY A 58 -12.16 16.44 12.33
CA GLY A 58 -12.37 15.36 13.31
C GLY A 58 -11.24 14.34 13.30
N SER A 59 -11.41 13.32 14.13
CA SER A 59 -10.40 12.28 14.33
C SER A 59 -10.98 10.90 14.12
N ALA A 60 -10.13 9.97 13.67
CA ALA A 60 -10.39 8.55 13.69
C ALA A 60 -9.19 7.79 14.28
N TYR A 61 -9.47 6.64 14.88
CA TYR A 61 -8.49 5.64 15.27
C TYR A 61 -8.63 4.42 14.39
N LEU A 62 -7.54 4.06 13.72
CA LEU A 62 -7.47 2.88 12.85
C LEU A 62 -6.52 1.89 13.47
N ASP A 63 -6.79 0.60 13.31
CA ASP A 63 -5.83 -0.42 13.68
C ASP A 63 -5.86 -1.65 12.77
N ASN A 64 -4.75 -2.36 12.82
CA ASN A 64 -4.46 -3.53 12.02
C ASN A 64 -3.64 -4.51 12.86
N LEU A 65 -4.01 -5.79 12.82
CA LEU A 65 -3.21 -6.87 13.37
C LEU A 65 -2.88 -7.85 12.24
N ASN A 66 -1.61 -8.11 12.05
CA ASN A 66 -1.14 -9.16 11.14
C ASN A 66 -0.47 -10.27 11.95
N VAL A 67 -0.83 -11.52 11.67
CA VAL A 67 -0.18 -12.71 12.24
C VAL A 67 0.21 -13.61 11.08
N SER A 68 1.49 -13.92 10.94
CA SER A 68 2.00 -14.79 9.88
C SER A 68 2.75 -15.99 10.40
N LEU A 69 2.68 -17.07 9.63
CA LEU A 69 3.42 -18.31 9.81
C LEU A 69 4.19 -18.60 8.52
N GLU A 70 5.51 -18.66 8.62
CA GLU A 70 6.39 -19.13 7.57
C GLU A 70 6.91 -20.52 7.91
N ILE A 71 6.97 -21.41 6.92
CA ILE A 71 7.45 -22.79 7.06
C ILE A 71 8.55 -23.03 6.06
N ASP A 72 9.74 -23.37 6.54
CA ASP A 72 10.83 -23.93 5.73
C ASP A 72 10.50 -25.40 5.44
N GLY A 73 10.15 -25.70 4.20
CA GLY A 73 9.77 -27.06 3.78
C GLY A 73 10.92 -28.06 3.80
N GLU A 74 12.16 -27.62 3.69
CA GLU A 74 13.32 -28.52 3.82
C GLU A 74 13.49 -28.93 5.29
N ALA A 75 13.43 -27.99 6.22
CA ALA A 75 13.55 -28.29 7.65
C ALA A 75 12.32 -29.04 8.18
N ALA A 76 11.10 -28.70 7.74
CA ALA A 76 9.86 -29.31 8.23
C ALA A 76 9.58 -30.69 7.64
N TRP A 77 9.83 -30.87 6.33
CA TRP A 77 9.37 -32.04 5.57
C TRP A 77 10.44 -32.68 4.68
N GLY A 78 11.69 -32.15 4.65
CA GLY A 78 12.76 -32.62 3.78
C GLY A 78 12.54 -32.24 2.29
N VAL A 79 11.66 -31.29 1.99
CA VAL A 79 11.37 -30.82 0.62
C VAL A 79 12.23 -29.61 0.29
N GLN A 80 13.32 -29.86 -0.43
CA GLN A 80 14.28 -28.80 -0.78
C GLN A 80 13.64 -27.65 -1.56
N GLY A 81 14.00 -26.42 -1.18
CA GLY A 81 13.59 -25.19 -1.85
C GLY A 81 12.11 -24.81 -1.69
N LEU A 82 11.33 -25.58 -0.90
CA LEU A 82 9.94 -25.25 -0.59
C LEU A 82 9.87 -24.28 0.58
N ASN A 83 9.10 -23.18 0.42
CA ASN A 83 8.65 -22.31 1.50
C ASN A 83 7.14 -22.18 1.43
N VAL A 84 6.48 -22.18 2.59
CA VAL A 84 5.03 -21.97 2.70
C VAL A 84 4.78 -20.82 3.67
N MET A 85 3.86 -19.93 3.30
CA MET A 85 3.46 -18.79 4.11
C MET A 85 1.95 -18.75 4.25
N GLY A 86 1.48 -18.44 5.45
CA GLY A 86 0.09 -18.11 5.71
C GLY A 86 -0.01 -16.91 6.62
N SER A 87 -0.92 -15.96 6.36
CA SER A 87 -1.14 -14.80 7.22
C SER A 87 -2.61 -14.50 7.44
N LEU A 88 -2.92 -14.07 8.66
CA LEU A 88 -4.22 -13.56 9.07
C LEU A 88 -4.12 -12.06 9.29
N LEU A 89 -5.10 -11.33 8.76
CA LEU A 89 -5.19 -9.89 8.83
C LEU A 89 -6.49 -9.48 9.52
N TYR A 90 -6.38 -8.60 10.53
CA TYR A 90 -7.52 -7.91 11.16
C TYR A 90 -7.44 -6.41 10.89
N ASN A 91 -8.59 -5.78 10.62
CA ASN A 91 -8.79 -4.34 10.53
C ASN A 91 -10.05 -3.95 11.34
N ASN A 92 -10.02 -2.78 11.99
CA ASN A 92 -11.14 -2.29 12.80
C ASN A 92 -12.24 -1.57 12.01
N GLY A 93 -12.06 -1.38 10.70
CA GLY A 93 -13.06 -0.77 9.83
C GLY A 93 -13.21 0.74 9.91
N ALA A 94 -12.34 1.43 10.67
CA ALA A 94 -12.39 2.88 10.70
C ALA A 94 -11.94 3.46 9.35
N ALA A 95 -12.63 4.52 8.91
CA ALA A 95 -12.41 5.20 7.65
C ALA A 95 -12.05 6.66 7.91
N PHE A 96 -10.84 7.09 7.55
CA PHE A 96 -10.41 8.47 7.72
C PHE A 96 -10.45 9.25 6.40
N SER A 97 -9.99 8.65 5.30
CA SER A 97 -10.02 9.29 3.98
C SER A 97 -11.44 9.60 3.55
N SER A 98 -12.34 8.62 3.50
CA SER A 98 -13.71 8.81 3.04
C SER A 98 -14.62 9.58 3.98
N GLU A 99 -14.28 9.70 5.29
CA GLU A 99 -15.11 10.40 6.25
C GLU A 99 -14.64 11.81 6.61
N TYR A 100 -13.35 12.12 6.50
CA TYR A 100 -12.79 13.39 7.00
C TYR A 100 -12.05 14.19 5.93
N THR A 101 -11.05 13.64 5.29
CA THR A 101 -10.24 14.37 4.29
C THR A 101 -10.91 14.38 2.91
N GLY A 102 -11.66 13.34 2.59
CA GLY A 102 -12.31 13.19 1.30
C GLY A 102 -11.34 12.86 0.16
N ASP A 103 -10.10 12.47 0.48
CA ASP A 103 -9.11 12.11 -0.53
C ASP A 103 -9.37 10.71 -1.11
N ASP A 104 -8.86 10.48 -2.31
CA ASP A 104 -8.93 9.19 -2.99
C ASP A 104 -7.59 8.43 -2.98
N GLN A 105 -6.50 9.11 -2.69
CA GLN A 105 -5.18 8.46 -2.65
C GLN A 105 -4.91 7.66 -1.38
N GLY A 106 -5.69 7.85 -0.33
CA GLY A 106 -5.57 7.17 0.96
C GLY A 106 -4.50 7.78 1.87
N ILE A 107 -4.95 8.48 2.92
CA ILE A 107 -4.08 9.04 3.97
C ILE A 107 -3.26 7.95 4.66
N THR A 108 -3.82 6.75 4.78
CA THR A 108 -3.15 5.62 5.42
C THR A 108 -3.30 4.33 4.63
N ASN A 109 -2.24 3.52 4.66
CA ASN A 109 -2.17 2.22 3.98
C ASN A 109 -2.77 1.06 4.80
N ILE A 110 -3.36 1.32 6.00
CA ILE A 110 -4.07 0.29 6.78
C ILE A 110 -5.59 0.52 6.81
N GLU A 111 -6.11 1.56 6.14
CA GLU A 111 -7.55 1.79 6.05
C GLU A 111 -8.23 0.69 5.23
N ALA A 112 -9.15 -0.04 5.87
CA ALA A 112 -9.90 -1.12 5.26
C ALA A 112 -11.20 -1.36 6.03
N VAL A 113 -12.17 -2.06 5.43
CA VAL A 113 -13.41 -2.48 6.10
C VAL A 113 -13.11 -3.41 7.28
N GLU A 114 -13.94 -3.37 8.33
CA GLU A 114 -13.82 -4.27 9.49
C GLU A 114 -13.88 -5.74 9.05
N ALA A 115 -12.79 -6.46 9.34
CA ALA A 115 -12.71 -7.87 8.98
C ALA A 115 -11.59 -8.60 9.70
N ILE A 116 -11.73 -9.93 9.76
CA ILE A 116 -10.63 -10.88 9.97
C ILE A 116 -10.56 -11.72 8.70
N ARG A 117 -9.41 -11.72 8.04
CA ARG A 117 -9.20 -12.40 6.75
C ARG A 117 -8.01 -13.34 6.80
N LEU A 118 -8.11 -14.46 6.08
CA LEU A 118 -6.92 -15.11 5.55
C LEU A 118 -6.39 -14.22 4.43
N TYR A 119 -5.31 -13.49 4.71
CA TYR A 119 -4.77 -12.49 3.78
C TYR A 119 -3.90 -13.14 2.73
N GLU A 120 -2.93 -13.95 3.16
CA GLU A 120 -2.09 -14.72 2.24
C GLU A 120 -2.06 -16.19 2.65
N LEU A 121 -1.98 -17.06 1.66
CA LEU A 121 -1.69 -18.48 1.81
C LEU A 121 -1.08 -19.01 0.52
N TRP A 122 0.25 -19.10 0.48
CA TRP A 122 0.96 -19.52 -0.71
C TRP A 122 2.10 -20.49 -0.40
N ALA A 123 2.49 -21.24 -1.44
CA ALA A 123 3.68 -22.07 -1.45
C ALA A 123 4.60 -21.61 -2.57
N GLN A 124 5.89 -21.49 -2.29
CA GLN A 124 6.95 -21.12 -3.22
C GLN A 124 8.00 -22.20 -3.29
N TRP A 125 8.43 -22.55 -4.50
CA TRP A 125 9.57 -23.42 -4.76
C TRP A 125 10.69 -22.63 -5.42
N GLN A 126 11.88 -22.75 -4.84
CA GLN A 126 13.14 -22.35 -5.48
C GLN A 126 13.57 -23.46 -6.44
N LEU A 127 13.88 -23.09 -7.69
CA LEU A 127 14.20 -24.00 -8.76
C LEU A 127 15.64 -23.79 -9.26
N GLY A 128 16.23 -24.86 -9.77
CA GLY A 128 17.62 -24.86 -10.25
C GLY A 128 18.65 -25.09 -9.13
N ASP A 129 19.82 -25.55 -9.50
CA ASP A 129 20.92 -25.84 -8.55
C ASP A 129 21.41 -24.53 -7.87
N ASP A 130 21.40 -23.42 -8.62
CA ASP A 130 21.81 -22.09 -8.14
C ASP A 130 20.65 -21.32 -7.50
N LYS A 131 19.43 -21.92 -7.40
CA LYS A 131 18.21 -21.27 -6.88
C LYS A 131 17.91 -19.94 -7.59
N ASP A 132 18.20 -19.87 -8.88
CA ASP A 132 18.10 -18.67 -9.72
C ASP A 132 16.68 -18.41 -10.24
N ARG A 133 15.73 -19.30 -9.92
CA ARG A 133 14.32 -19.24 -10.34
C ARG A 133 13.41 -19.64 -9.20
N SER A 134 12.19 -19.10 -9.20
CA SER A 134 11.15 -19.53 -8.27
C SER A 134 9.77 -19.51 -8.90
N ILE A 135 8.90 -20.38 -8.40
CA ILE A 135 7.48 -20.41 -8.72
C ILE A 135 6.70 -20.32 -7.41
N LEU A 136 5.66 -19.49 -7.40
CA LEU A 136 4.77 -19.30 -6.24
C LEU A 136 3.33 -19.52 -6.69
N PHE A 137 2.54 -20.19 -5.86
CA PHE A 137 1.11 -20.41 -6.09
C PHE A 137 0.34 -20.24 -4.78
N GLY A 138 -0.78 -19.52 -4.83
CA GLY A 138 -1.69 -19.33 -3.69
C GLY A 138 -2.34 -17.97 -3.64
N LEU A 139 -2.94 -17.63 -2.50
CA LEU A 139 -3.41 -16.27 -2.18
C LEU A 139 -2.17 -15.40 -1.93
N TYR A 140 -1.98 -14.40 -2.76
CA TYR A 140 -0.71 -13.68 -2.84
C TYR A 140 -0.93 -12.17 -3.00
N ASP A 141 -0.26 -11.37 -2.19
CA ASP A 141 -0.20 -9.92 -2.36
C ASP A 141 0.78 -9.56 -3.49
N LEU A 142 0.24 -9.06 -4.60
CA LEU A 142 1.04 -8.61 -5.75
C LEU A 142 2.06 -7.53 -5.35
N ASN A 143 1.65 -6.59 -4.48
CA ASN A 143 2.50 -5.47 -4.09
C ASN A 143 3.59 -5.86 -3.07
N SER A 144 3.65 -7.11 -2.64
CA SER A 144 4.80 -7.63 -1.89
C SER A 144 6.06 -7.77 -2.74
N GLU A 145 5.93 -7.89 -4.07
CA GLU A 145 7.06 -8.06 -4.99
C GLU A 145 7.02 -7.11 -6.19
N PHE A 146 5.81 -6.80 -6.75
CA PHE A 146 5.66 -5.91 -7.91
C PHE A 146 5.39 -4.47 -7.48
N ASP A 147 5.94 -3.51 -8.22
CA ASP A 147 5.77 -2.06 -7.98
C ASP A 147 6.28 -1.63 -6.58
N VAL A 148 7.27 -2.33 -6.05
CA VAL A 148 7.82 -2.09 -4.70
C VAL A 148 8.99 -1.13 -4.76
N ILE A 149 8.91 -0.07 -3.97
CA ILE A 149 9.97 0.93 -3.78
C ILE A 149 10.41 0.88 -2.32
N PRO A 150 11.59 0.33 -1.99
CA PRO A 150 12.03 0.15 -0.59
C PRO A 150 11.98 1.42 0.26
N SER A 151 12.47 2.55 -0.28
CA SER A 151 12.46 3.82 0.46
C SER A 151 11.05 4.42 0.61
N ALA A 152 10.11 4.11 -0.28
CA ALA A 152 8.73 4.58 -0.18
C ALA A 152 7.95 3.87 0.94
N GLY A 153 8.40 2.70 1.38
CA GLY A 153 7.80 1.96 2.51
C GLY A 153 7.85 2.68 3.87
N LEU A 154 8.61 3.79 3.98
CA LEU A 154 8.54 4.66 5.16
C LEU A 154 7.20 5.40 5.25
N PHE A 155 6.59 5.77 4.13
CA PHE A 155 5.42 6.65 4.11
C PHE A 155 4.14 5.91 4.46
N ILE A 156 3.25 6.60 5.18
CA ILE A 156 1.96 6.05 5.65
C ILE A 156 0.91 6.11 4.53
N GLY A 157 0.98 7.12 3.67
CA GLY A 157 0.05 7.28 2.55
C GLY A 157 0.02 6.08 1.61
N ALA A 158 -1.19 5.56 1.34
CA ALA A 158 -1.38 4.31 0.58
C ALA A 158 -0.79 4.36 -0.84
N SER A 159 -0.82 5.52 -1.50
CA SER A 159 -0.30 5.70 -2.86
C SER A 159 1.22 5.54 -2.98
N HIS A 160 1.97 5.58 -1.86
CA HIS A 160 3.41 5.33 -1.86
C HIS A 160 3.75 3.83 -1.89
N GLY A 161 2.82 2.95 -1.51
CA GLY A 161 2.95 1.49 -1.66
C GLY A 161 2.77 1.07 -3.11
N ILE A 162 1.65 1.48 -3.73
CA ILE A 162 1.33 1.22 -5.13
C ILE A 162 0.58 2.41 -5.72
N GLY A 163 0.98 2.88 -6.91
CA GLY A 163 0.38 4.07 -7.52
C GLY A 163 -1.08 3.89 -7.90
N ARG A 164 -1.85 5.00 -7.82
CA ARG A 164 -3.30 4.98 -8.10
C ARG A 164 -3.66 4.57 -9.52
N ASP A 165 -2.76 4.77 -10.47
CA ASP A 165 -2.90 4.28 -11.85
C ASP A 165 -2.95 2.76 -11.95
N TYR A 166 -2.47 2.04 -10.93
CA TYR A 166 -2.51 0.58 -10.86
C TYR A 166 -3.47 0.07 -9.77
N SER A 167 -3.40 0.61 -8.54
CA SER A 167 -4.22 0.15 -7.42
C SER A 167 -5.72 0.32 -7.61
N GLN A 168 -6.15 1.28 -8.44
CA GLN A 168 -7.56 1.59 -8.73
C GLN A 168 -8.01 1.09 -10.10
N THR A 169 -7.60 -0.11 -10.48
CA THR A 169 -7.93 -0.75 -11.77
C THR A 169 -8.70 -2.04 -11.54
N GLY A 170 -9.42 -2.51 -12.57
CA GLY A 170 -10.29 -3.68 -12.42
C GLY A 170 -11.57 -3.38 -11.63
N ASP A 171 -12.35 -4.43 -11.35
CA ASP A 171 -13.63 -4.29 -10.66
C ASP A 171 -13.48 -4.23 -9.13
N ASN A 172 -12.35 -4.75 -8.58
CA ASN A 172 -12.04 -4.72 -7.16
C ASN A 172 -10.55 -4.46 -6.89
N GLY A 173 -9.87 -3.73 -7.76
CA GLY A 173 -8.43 -3.54 -7.71
C GLY A 173 -7.63 -4.78 -8.13
N PRO A 174 -6.29 -4.71 -8.17
CA PRO A 174 -5.42 -5.88 -8.25
C PRO A 174 -5.38 -6.61 -6.89
N SER A 175 -4.75 -7.81 -6.86
CA SER A 175 -4.52 -8.58 -5.63
C SER A 175 -3.49 -7.89 -4.72
N ILE A 176 -3.95 -6.99 -3.87
CA ILE A 176 -3.17 -6.19 -2.92
C ILE A 176 -3.93 -6.03 -1.60
N PHE A 177 -3.28 -5.45 -0.57
CA PHE A 177 -3.99 -5.07 0.67
C PHE A 177 -5.29 -4.30 0.37
N PRO A 178 -6.42 -4.64 1.01
CA PRO A 178 -6.61 -5.66 2.05
C PRO A 178 -7.13 -7.01 1.52
N VAL A 179 -7.28 -7.21 0.21
CA VAL A 179 -7.89 -8.41 -0.38
C VAL A 179 -6.97 -9.01 -1.43
N THR A 180 -6.55 -10.25 -1.20
CA THR A 180 -5.71 -11.00 -2.12
C THR A 180 -6.51 -11.99 -2.95
N SER A 181 -5.93 -12.44 -4.05
CA SER A 181 -6.52 -13.43 -4.94
C SER A 181 -5.59 -14.60 -5.25
N LEU A 182 -6.16 -15.65 -5.81
CA LEU A 182 -5.39 -16.80 -6.27
C LEU A 182 -4.46 -16.40 -7.41
N SER A 183 -3.20 -16.75 -7.27
CA SER A 183 -2.12 -16.27 -8.13
C SER A 183 -1.11 -17.36 -8.45
N LEU A 184 -0.50 -17.24 -9.61
CA LEU A 184 0.67 -18.00 -10.03
C LEU A 184 1.76 -17.01 -10.45
N ARG A 185 2.89 -16.98 -9.72
CA ARG A 185 4.03 -16.11 -10.02
C ARG A 185 5.25 -16.95 -10.38
N TYR A 186 5.98 -16.53 -11.41
CA TYR A 186 7.30 -17.02 -11.79
C TYR A 186 8.32 -15.89 -11.78
N GLN A 187 9.47 -16.13 -11.16
CA GLN A 187 10.60 -15.19 -11.12
C GLN A 187 11.87 -15.92 -11.54
N ALA A 188 12.76 -15.20 -12.24
CA ALA A 188 14.05 -15.74 -12.64
C ALA A 188 15.10 -14.63 -12.81
N GLN A 189 16.38 -15.00 -12.61
CA GLN A 189 17.50 -14.18 -13.02
C GLN A 189 17.68 -14.21 -14.53
N LEU A 190 17.76 -13.03 -15.16
CA LEU A 190 18.09 -12.89 -16.57
C LEU A 190 19.61 -12.92 -16.77
N ASN A 191 20.34 -12.27 -15.87
CA ASN A 191 21.80 -12.24 -15.80
C ASN A 191 22.24 -11.74 -14.41
N SER A 192 23.53 -11.51 -14.17
CA SER A 192 24.07 -11.06 -12.87
C SER A 192 23.55 -9.73 -12.34
N ARG A 193 22.80 -8.96 -13.13
CA ARG A 193 22.25 -7.64 -12.74
C ARG A 193 20.73 -7.58 -12.80
N TRP A 194 20.12 -8.23 -13.79
CA TRP A 194 18.70 -8.12 -14.09
C TRP A 194 17.95 -9.38 -13.68
N GLN A 195 16.83 -9.17 -13.06
CA GLN A 195 15.82 -10.18 -12.75
C GLN A 195 14.51 -9.80 -13.44
N TRP A 196 13.67 -10.78 -13.68
CA TRP A 196 12.33 -10.56 -14.20
C TRP A 196 11.35 -11.46 -13.50
N GLN A 197 10.12 -10.99 -13.43
CA GLN A 197 9.03 -11.74 -12.83
C GLN A 197 7.74 -11.53 -13.62
N VAL A 198 6.88 -12.54 -13.61
CA VAL A 198 5.54 -12.49 -14.18
C VAL A 198 4.57 -13.14 -13.21
N ALA A 199 3.34 -12.63 -13.19
CA ALA A 199 2.27 -13.20 -12.41
C ALA A 199 0.97 -13.25 -13.22
N LEU A 200 0.20 -14.31 -13.00
CA LEU A 200 -1.18 -14.45 -13.44
C LEU A 200 -2.05 -14.57 -12.21
N LEU A 201 -2.97 -13.63 -12.04
CA LEU A 201 -3.81 -13.50 -10.87
C LEU A 201 -5.28 -13.57 -11.30
N ASP A 202 -6.15 -13.97 -10.39
CA ASP A 202 -7.59 -13.77 -10.57
C ASP A 202 -7.89 -12.28 -10.84
N GLY A 203 -8.76 -12.00 -11.78
CA GLY A 203 -9.06 -10.63 -12.24
C GLY A 203 -9.90 -9.80 -11.25
N VAL A 204 -10.60 -10.47 -10.31
CA VAL A 204 -11.41 -9.81 -9.26
C VAL A 204 -11.07 -10.44 -7.91
N PRO A 205 -10.17 -9.81 -7.13
CA PRO A 205 -9.82 -10.31 -5.80
C PRO A 205 -11.04 -10.34 -4.86
N GLY A 206 -11.27 -11.50 -4.23
CA GLY A 206 -12.34 -11.67 -3.25
C GLY A 206 -13.75 -11.63 -3.83
N ASP A 207 -14.68 -11.08 -3.06
CA ASP A 207 -16.08 -10.84 -3.45
C ASP A 207 -16.42 -9.38 -3.11
N PRO A 208 -16.59 -8.48 -4.10
CA PRO A 208 -16.89 -7.07 -3.86
C PRO A 208 -18.17 -6.83 -3.03
N ASP A 209 -19.13 -7.76 -3.09
CA ASP A 209 -20.38 -7.69 -2.31
C ASP A 209 -20.19 -8.14 -0.84
N LYS A 210 -19.06 -8.79 -0.52
CA LYS A 210 -18.72 -9.29 0.81
C LYS A 210 -17.25 -9.01 1.15
N PRO A 211 -16.86 -7.74 1.18
CA PRO A 211 -15.46 -7.34 1.34
C PRO A 211 -14.83 -7.72 2.69
N GLU A 212 -15.65 -8.10 3.68
CA GLU A 212 -15.19 -8.56 4.99
C GLU A 212 -14.67 -10.01 5.01
N ARG A 213 -14.78 -10.75 3.89
CA ARG A 213 -14.43 -12.18 3.84
C ARG A 213 -13.30 -12.47 2.87
N THR A 214 -12.52 -13.50 3.19
CA THR A 214 -11.65 -14.14 2.19
C THR A 214 -12.53 -15.03 1.31
N THR A 215 -12.58 -14.72 0.02
CA THR A 215 -13.34 -15.49 -0.97
C THR A 215 -12.44 -15.80 -2.15
N ILE A 216 -12.47 -17.02 -2.64
CA ILE A 216 -11.88 -17.42 -3.93
C ILE A 216 -13.04 -17.72 -4.87
N ASN A 217 -13.26 -16.86 -5.84
CA ASN A 217 -14.34 -16.99 -6.81
C ASN A 217 -13.75 -16.88 -8.22
N LEU A 218 -13.41 -18.01 -8.80
CA LEU A 218 -12.87 -18.04 -10.16
C LEU A 218 -14.03 -18.06 -11.17
N SER A 219 -14.26 -16.94 -11.82
CA SER A 219 -15.25 -16.83 -12.89
C SER A 219 -14.58 -16.54 -14.24
N SER A 220 -15.14 -17.07 -15.30
CA SER A 220 -14.67 -16.77 -16.65
C SER A 220 -14.89 -15.30 -17.03
N ASP A 221 -15.87 -14.66 -16.42
CA ASP A 221 -16.23 -13.25 -16.69
C ASP A 221 -15.29 -12.27 -15.98
N ASP A 222 -14.78 -12.66 -14.80
CA ASP A 222 -13.79 -11.91 -14.04
C ASP A 222 -12.43 -11.87 -14.75
N GLY A 223 -12.17 -12.87 -15.59
CA GLY A 223 -10.93 -12.98 -16.34
C GLY A 223 -9.71 -13.16 -15.44
N ALA A 224 -8.58 -12.63 -15.90
CA ALA A 224 -7.31 -12.67 -15.15
C ALA A 224 -6.55 -11.35 -15.31
N LEU A 225 -5.77 -11.00 -14.28
CA LEU A 225 -4.74 -9.97 -14.33
C LEU A 225 -3.40 -10.61 -14.65
N PHE A 226 -2.75 -10.16 -15.71
CA PHE A 226 -1.35 -10.44 -16.01
C PHE A 226 -0.49 -9.28 -15.55
N ALA A 227 0.59 -9.56 -14.81
CA ALA A 227 1.61 -8.59 -14.41
C ALA A 227 2.99 -9.10 -14.82
N ALA A 228 3.87 -8.18 -15.23
CA ALA A 228 5.27 -8.46 -15.57
C ALA A 228 6.16 -7.31 -15.07
N GLU A 229 7.31 -7.63 -14.51
CA GLU A 229 8.30 -6.65 -14.08
C GLU A 229 9.71 -7.13 -14.43
N LEU A 230 10.51 -6.22 -14.99
CA LEU A 230 11.96 -6.36 -15.20
C LEU A 230 12.65 -5.41 -14.22
N PHE A 231 13.53 -5.91 -13.37
CA PHE A 231 14.16 -5.09 -12.34
C PHE A 231 15.61 -5.44 -12.11
N GLN A 232 16.33 -4.49 -11.54
CA GLN A 232 17.67 -4.70 -10.97
C GLN A 232 17.75 -4.08 -9.59
N GLU A 233 18.46 -4.76 -8.72
CA GLU A 233 18.85 -4.26 -7.40
C GLU A 233 20.36 -4.30 -7.29
N THR A 234 20.92 -3.30 -6.61
CA THR A 234 22.35 -3.16 -6.43
C THR A 234 22.72 -3.33 -4.96
N ALA A 235 23.94 -3.74 -4.67
CA ALA A 235 24.41 -3.95 -3.30
C ALA A 235 24.34 -2.70 -2.41
N ASN A 236 24.28 -1.50 -3.00
CA ASN A 236 24.12 -0.25 -2.25
C ASN A 236 22.66 0.12 -1.96
N GLY A 237 21.69 -0.77 -2.25
CA GLY A 237 20.27 -0.58 -1.98
C GLY A 237 19.52 0.26 -3.04
N SER A 238 20.11 0.46 -4.24
CA SER A 238 19.35 1.11 -5.33
C SER A 238 18.59 0.06 -6.14
N LYS A 239 17.37 0.41 -6.56
CA LYS A 239 16.48 -0.40 -7.41
C LYS A 239 16.06 0.39 -8.64
N LEU A 240 15.95 -0.28 -9.77
CA LEU A 240 15.31 0.21 -11.00
C LEU A 240 14.37 -0.88 -11.50
N ALA A 241 13.13 -0.52 -11.80
CA ALA A 241 12.18 -1.48 -12.37
C ALA A 241 11.32 -0.86 -13.48
N LEU A 242 10.90 -1.72 -14.39
CA LEU A 242 9.95 -1.46 -15.46
C LEU A 242 8.85 -2.51 -15.39
N GLY A 243 7.61 -2.08 -15.14
CA GLY A 243 6.45 -2.95 -15.00
C GLY A 243 5.40 -2.74 -16.08
N TYR A 244 4.64 -3.79 -16.34
CA TYR A 244 3.48 -3.81 -17.21
C TYR A 244 2.39 -4.69 -16.62
N TRP A 245 1.13 -4.28 -16.78
CA TRP A 245 -0.01 -5.07 -16.36
C TRP A 245 -1.16 -4.98 -17.38
N GLN A 246 -1.99 -6.04 -17.44
CA GLN A 246 -3.15 -6.10 -18.32
C GLN A 246 -4.19 -7.08 -17.79
N TYR A 247 -5.45 -6.66 -17.79
CA TYR A 247 -6.61 -7.54 -17.56
C TYR A 247 -7.07 -8.21 -18.86
N SER A 248 -7.53 -9.45 -18.74
CA SER A 248 -8.14 -10.19 -19.86
C SER A 248 -9.65 -9.98 -19.97
N ALA A 249 -10.30 -9.53 -18.89
CA ALA A 249 -11.71 -9.22 -18.85
C ALA A 249 -12.12 -8.05 -19.77
N SER A 250 -13.40 -7.91 -20.01
CA SER A 250 -13.99 -6.79 -20.76
C SER A 250 -14.58 -5.79 -19.78
N PHE A 251 -14.12 -4.55 -19.85
CA PHE A 251 -14.57 -3.45 -18.97
C PHE A 251 -15.43 -2.46 -19.76
N GLU A 252 -16.43 -1.90 -19.12
CA GLU A 252 -17.17 -0.77 -19.68
C GLU A 252 -16.27 0.46 -19.81
N GLN A 253 -16.41 1.16 -20.93
CA GLN A 253 -15.75 2.45 -21.11
C GLN A 253 -16.48 3.54 -20.35
N LEU A 254 -15.77 4.57 -19.94
CA LEU A 254 -16.33 5.69 -19.19
C LEU A 254 -17.50 6.35 -19.97
N PRO A 255 -18.56 6.82 -19.28
CA PRO A 255 -19.79 7.34 -19.91
C PRO A 255 -19.57 8.49 -20.89
N SER A 256 -18.53 9.31 -20.72
CA SER A 256 -18.17 10.38 -21.66
C SER A 256 -17.78 9.87 -23.05
N LEU A 257 -17.58 8.56 -23.22
CA LEU A 257 -17.31 7.88 -24.49
C LEU A 257 -18.58 7.23 -25.09
N ALA A 258 -19.74 7.38 -24.44
CA ALA A 258 -21.00 6.84 -24.97
C ALA A 258 -21.31 7.43 -26.36
N LYS A 259 -21.94 6.62 -27.20
CA LYS A 259 -22.48 7.11 -28.48
C LYS A 259 -23.61 8.12 -28.27
N GLN A 260 -24.02 8.79 -29.37
CA GLN A 260 -25.16 9.71 -29.35
C GLN A 260 -26.48 9.07 -28.89
N ASP A 261 -26.59 7.73 -28.99
CA ASP A 261 -27.74 6.94 -28.51
C ASP A 261 -27.61 6.56 -27.01
N GLY A 262 -26.58 7.00 -26.30
CA GLY A 262 -26.34 6.70 -24.90
C GLY A 262 -25.72 5.33 -24.65
N THR A 263 -25.37 4.55 -25.68
CA THR A 263 -24.77 3.22 -25.49
C THR A 263 -23.28 3.32 -25.10
N VAL A 264 -22.92 2.66 -24.01
CA VAL A 264 -21.53 2.51 -23.56
C VAL A 264 -20.91 1.26 -24.20
N HIS A 265 -19.67 1.36 -24.58
CA HIS A 265 -18.93 0.26 -25.17
C HIS A 265 -18.06 -0.46 -24.14
N SER A 266 -17.95 -1.77 -24.27
CA SER A 266 -16.97 -2.56 -23.52
C SER A 266 -15.66 -2.71 -24.30
N SER A 267 -14.55 -2.82 -23.58
CA SER A 267 -13.21 -2.99 -24.15
C SER A 267 -12.37 -3.93 -23.30
N ARG A 268 -11.63 -4.82 -23.96
CA ARG A 268 -10.61 -5.71 -23.34
C ARG A 268 -9.22 -5.07 -23.29
N ASN A 269 -9.15 -3.75 -23.18
CA ASN A 269 -7.90 -3.00 -23.22
C ASN A 269 -7.58 -2.30 -21.89
N ASN A 270 -7.96 -2.90 -20.75
CA ASN A 270 -7.56 -2.41 -19.44
C ASN A 270 -6.13 -2.82 -19.16
N ARG A 271 -5.20 -1.89 -19.31
CA ARG A 271 -3.76 -2.10 -19.17
C ARG A 271 -3.02 -0.83 -18.78
N GLY A 272 -1.82 -1.01 -18.25
CA GLY A 272 -0.93 0.07 -17.90
C GLY A 272 0.53 -0.37 -17.80
N ALA A 273 1.38 0.59 -17.48
CA ALA A 273 2.80 0.38 -17.29
C ALA A 273 3.37 1.38 -16.28
N TYR A 274 4.47 1.03 -15.64
CA TYR A 274 5.19 1.91 -14.74
C TYR A 274 6.69 1.78 -14.86
N VAL A 275 7.38 2.83 -14.44
CA VAL A 275 8.83 2.85 -14.22
C VAL A 275 9.05 3.38 -12.81
N LEU A 276 9.90 2.72 -12.06
CA LEU A 276 10.32 3.17 -10.74
C LEU A 276 11.84 3.12 -10.57
N ALA A 277 12.34 4.01 -9.75
CA ALA A 277 13.73 4.04 -9.32
C ALA A 277 13.80 4.38 -7.83
N ASP A 278 14.60 3.63 -7.10
CA ASP A 278 15.02 3.94 -5.73
C ASP A 278 16.54 4.07 -5.72
N MET A 279 17.06 5.21 -5.28
CA MET A 279 18.46 5.55 -5.43
C MET A 279 19.10 5.91 -4.10
N ALA A 280 20.17 5.20 -3.74
CA ALA A 280 21.04 5.58 -2.64
C ALA A 280 21.89 6.80 -3.02
N LEU A 281 21.51 8.00 -2.55
CA LEU A 281 22.26 9.23 -2.78
C LEU A 281 23.51 9.32 -1.89
N ILE A 282 23.37 8.87 -0.62
CA ILE A 282 24.48 8.70 0.31
C ILE A 282 24.40 7.26 0.82
N PRO A 283 25.22 6.35 0.28
CA PRO A 283 25.26 4.97 0.73
C PRO A 283 25.62 4.87 2.21
N ALA A 284 25.23 3.76 2.86
CA ALA A 284 25.77 3.41 4.15
C ALA A 284 27.27 3.07 4.03
N ILE A 285 28.00 3.20 5.14
CA ILE A 285 29.42 2.80 5.18
C ILE A 285 29.53 1.27 5.11
N ASP A 286 28.61 0.58 5.78
CA ASP A 286 28.44 -0.87 5.68
C ASP A 286 27.32 -1.17 4.68
N LEU A 287 27.60 -2.00 3.68
CA LEU A 287 26.63 -2.39 2.64
C LEU A 287 25.49 -3.27 3.18
N THR A 288 25.58 -3.76 4.40
CA THR A 288 24.48 -4.48 5.08
C THR A 288 23.44 -3.53 5.68
N GLU A 289 23.77 -2.22 5.77
CA GLU A 289 22.86 -1.21 6.28
C GLU A 289 22.14 -0.46 5.13
N ALA A 290 20.96 0.06 5.44
CA ALA A 290 20.23 0.91 4.49
C ALA A 290 20.98 2.22 4.23
N PRO A 291 20.89 2.80 3.00
CA PRO A 291 21.52 4.06 2.66
C PRO A 291 21.15 5.20 3.61
N LYS A 292 22.11 6.06 3.96
CA LYS A 292 21.88 7.21 4.84
C LYS A 292 20.92 8.23 4.24
N LEU A 293 20.98 8.45 2.93
CA LEU A 293 20.04 9.27 2.18
C LEU A 293 19.62 8.55 0.91
N SER A 294 18.32 8.36 0.76
CA SER A 294 17.71 7.78 -0.45
C SER A 294 16.73 8.76 -1.08
N THR A 295 16.51 8.61 -2.36
CA THR A 295 15.43 9.25 -3.10
C THR A 295 14.77 8.22 -3.99
N PHE A 296 13.47 8.37 -4.19
CA PHE A 296 12.73 7.50 -5.10
C PHE A 296 11.89 8.30 -6.08
N PHE A 297 11.56 7.65 -7.18
CA PHE A 297 10.70 8.18 -8.21
C PHE A 297 9.91 7.05 -8.85
N ARG A 298 8.60 7.25 -9.06
CA ARG A 298 7.71 6.37 -9.79
C ARG A 298 6.85 7.17 -10.76
N VAL A 299 6.72 6.69 -11.98
CA VAL A 299 5.74 7.17 -12.96
C VAL A 299 4.99 5.97 -13.50
N GLY A 300 3.67 6.06 -13.52
CA GLY A 300 2.83 5.04 -14.10
C GLY A 300 1.70 5.62 -14.94
N THR A 301 1.10 4.78 -15.75
CA THR A 301 -0.01 5.13 -16.64
C THR A 301 -0.98 3.98 -16.79
N ALA A 302 -2.27 4.31 -16.93
CA ALA A 302 -3.35 3.37 -17.23
C ALA A 302 -4.21 3.88 -18.38
N ASN A 303 -4.98 2.97 -19.01
CA ASN A 303 -5.92 3.31 -20.06
C ASN A 303 -7.07 4.18 -19.51
N ASP A 304 -7.05 5.48 -19.84
CA ASP A 304 -7.99 6.51 -19.37
C ASP A 304 -9.42 6.39 -19.93
N LYS A 305 -9.64 5.49 -20.90
CA LYS A 305 -10.99 5.19 -21.40
C LYS A 305 -11.79 4.28 -20.47
N ILE A 306 -11.09 3.58 -19.57
CA ILE A 306 -11.67 2.63 -18.62
C ILE A 306 -11.42 3.09 -17.20
N ASN A 307 -10.17 3.50 -16.87
CA ASN A 307 -9.76 3.84 -15.53
C ASN A 307 -9.90 5.33 -15.25
N ARG A 308 -10.23 5.66 -13.99
CA ARG A 308 -10.27 7.04 -13.53
C ARG A 308 -8.89 7.68 -13.62
N PHE A 309 -7.88 7.05 -13.01
CA PHE A 309 -6.52 7.59 -12.98
C PHE A 309 -5.75 7.20 -14.23
N SER A 310 -5.37 8.21 -15.03
CA SER A 310 -4.61 8.01 -16.27
C SER A 310 -3.11 7.97 -16.05
N HIS A 311 -2.63 8.70 -15.03
CA HIS A 311 -1.21 8.78 -14.68
C HIS A 311 -1.03 8.95 -13.18
N TYR A 312 0.11 8.47 -12.69
CA TYR A 312 0.55 8.69 -11.32
C TYR A 312 2.05 9.06 -11.31
N ILE A 313 2.42 9.96 -10.40
CA ILE A 313 3.81 10.31 -10.11
C ILE A 313 3.99 10.28 -8.60
N GLY A 314 4.94 9.48 -8.11
CA GLY A 314 5.39 9.44 -6.74
C GLY A 314 6.87 9.79 -6.65
N THR A 315 7.27 10.57 -5.64
CA THR A 315 8.68 10.90 -5.38
C THR A 315 8.88 11.25 -3.92
N GLY A 316 10.09 11.05 -3.42
CA GLY A 316 10.41 11.40 -2.04
C GLY A 316 11.89 11.28 -1.71
N LEU A 317 12.21 11.72 -0.50
CA LEU A 317 13.52 11.68 0.13
C LEU A 317 13.40 11.01 1.49
N VAL A 318 14.33 10.12 1.82
CA VAL A 318 14.41 9.45 3.11
C VAL A 318 15.81 9.61 3.69
N LEU A 319 15.88 10.24 4.86
CA LEU A 319 17.11 10.49 5.62
C LEU A 319 17.11 9.62 6.87
N ARG A 320 18.09 8.73 7.01
CA ARG A 320 18.20 7.75 8.11
C ARG A 320 19.23 8.17 9.15
N ASN A 321 18.92 7.88 10.41
CA ASN A 321 19.82 8.00 11.58
C ASN A 321 20.46 9.40 11.74
N SER A 322 19.73 10.47 11.38
CA SER A 322 20.29 11.81 11.36
C SER A 322 19.81 12.72 12.49
N LEU A 323 18.56 12.57 12.94
CA LEU A 323 17.99 13.42 13.98
C LEU A 323 18.33 12.94 15.39
N MET A 324 18.37 11.62 15.60
CA MET A 324 18.71 10.98 16.86
C MET A 324 19.68 9.82 16.60
N PRO A 325 21.01 10.05 16.60
CA PRO A 325 21.98 9.03 16.24
C PRO A 325 22.02 7.81 17.18
N GLU A 326 21.45 7.92 18.38
CA GLU A 326 21.43 6.85 19.40
C GLU A 326 20.30 5.85 19.18
N ILE A 327 19.35 6.12 18.32
CA ILE A 327 18.21 5.24 18.00
C ILE A 327 18.00 5.21 16.49
N ASP A 328 17.53 4.09 15.99
CA ASP A 328 17.15 3.98 14.58
C ASP A 328 15.98 4.91 14.30
N ASN A 329 16.16 5.80 13.33
CA ASN A 329 15.14 6.73 12.92
C ASN A 329 15.22 7.09 11.43
N GLU A 330 14.08 7.38 10.83
CA GLU A 330 13.94 7.75 9.43
C GLU A 330 13.03 8.97 9.31
N LEU A 331 13.53 10.02 8.68
CA LEU A 331 12.76 11.22 8.31
C LEU A 331 12.49 11.18 6.82
N GLY A 332 11.23 11.30 6.42
CA GLY A 332 10.81 11.28 5.02
C GLY A 332 9.98 12.48 4.62
N LEU A 333 10.19 12.96 3.41
CA LEU A 333 9.31 13.90 2.71
C LEU A 333 8.97 13.32 1.35
N ALA A 334 7.68 13.16 1.06
CA ALA A 334 7.20 12.61 -0.21
C ALA A 334 6.03 13.40 -0.80
N PHE A 335 5.86 13.20 -2.11
CA PHE A 335 4.77 13.74 -2.90
C PHE A 335 4.19 12.64 -3.78
N SER A 336 2.86 12.56 -3.80
CA SER A 336 2.10 11.71 -4.69
C SER A 336 1.13 12.56 -5.51
N TYR A 337 1.14 12.39 -6.83
CA TYR A 337 0.30 13.10 -7.78
C TYR A 337 -0.48 12.08 -8.60
N ALA A 338 -1.80 12.05 -8.44
CA ALA A 338 -2.70 11.18 -9.19
C ALA A 338 -3.54 12.02 -10.16
N ARG A 339 -3.36 11.79 -11.47
CA ARG A 339 -4.06 12.53 -12.53
C ARG A 339 -5.29 11.76 -12.99
N ASN A 340 -6.44 12.40 -12.94
CA ASN A 340 -7.66 11.91 -13.57
C ASN A 340 -7.56 11.95 -15.10
N GLY A 341 -8.05 10.91 -15.77
CA GLY A 341 -8.17 10.87 -17.22
C GLY A 341 -9.19 11.87 -17.72
N ASN A 342 -8.97 12.41 -18.93
CA ASN A 342 -9.88 13.38 -19.52
C ASN A 342 -11.31 12.82 -19.71
N TYR A 343 -11.43 11.52 -19.94
CA TYR A 343 -12.71 10.85 -20.09
C TYR A 343 -13.47 10.74 -18.77
N TRP A 344 -12.77 10.53 -17.65
CA TRP A 344 -13.38 10.54 -16.33
C TRP A 344 -13.86 11.96 -15.95
N VAL A 345 -13.02 12.97 -16.13
CA VAL A 345 -13.43 14.39 -15.92
C VAL A 345 -14.62 14.75 -16.77
N GLY A 346 -14.63 14.32 -18.04
CA GLY A 346 -15.79 14.50 -18.93
C GLY A 346 -17.05 13.79 -18.43
N SER A 347 -16.94 12.62 -17.82
CA SER A 347 -18.07 11.88 -17.25
C SER A 347 -18.66 12.62 -16.04
N GLN A 348 -17.82 13.18 -15.16
CA GLN A 348 -18.28 14.02 -14.04
C GLN A 348 -19.04 15.26 -14.54
N GLY A 349 -18.57 15.87 -15.61
CA GLY A 349 -19.28 16.99 -16.25
C GLY A 349 -20.67 16.62 -16.78
N LEU A 350 -20.88 15.37 -17.25
CA LEU A 350 -22.21 14.89 -17.64
C LEU A 350 -23.16 14.73 -16.44
N GLU A 351 -22.62 14.47 -15.25
CA GLU A 351 -23.36 14.38 -13.99
C GLU A 351 -23.57 15.75 -13.34
N GLY A 352 -23.06 16.82 -13.94
CA GLY A 352 -23.16 18.19 -13.44
C GLY A 352 -22.14 18.52 -12.36
N THR A 353 -21.10 17.71 -12.19
CA THR A 353 -20.01 17.93 -11.22
C THR A 353 -18.79 18.51 -11.93
N GLU A 354 -18.24 19.60 -11.39
CA GLU A 354 -16.97 20.16 -11.86
C GLU A 354 -15.81 19.47 -11.12
N ALA A 355 -15.09 18.62 -11.87
CA ALA A 355 -13.97 17.85 -11.30
C ALA A 355 -12.63 18.48 -11.67
N GLU A 356 -11.72 18.52 -10.69
CA GLU A 356 -10.32 18.87 -10.90
C GLU A 356 -9.57 17.78 -11.67
N SER A 357 -8.49 18.16 -12.32
CA SER A 357 -7.73 17.24 -13.16
C SER A 357 -6.82 16.28 -12.37
N HIS A 358 -6.61 16.53 -11.08
CA HIS A 358 -5.68 15.74 -10.25
C HIS A 358 -5.95 15.92 -8.75
N GLU A 359 -5.45 14.97 -7.98
CA GLU A 359 -5.24 15.07 -6.53
C GLU A 359 -3.75 14.95 -6.24
N THR A 360 -3.25 15.69 -5.25
CA THR A 360 -1.84 15.63 -4.81
C THR A 360 -1.77 15.55 -3.30
N ILE A 361 -0.93 14.65 -2.77
CA ILE A 361 -0.64 14.58 -1.34
C ILE A 361 0.85 14.85 -1.12
N ALA A 362 1.15 15.75 -0.17
CA ALA A 362 2.49 15.93 0.40
C ALA A 362 2.51 15.32 1.79
N GLU A 363 3.47 14.44 2.07
CA GLU A 363 3.64 13.78 3.38
C GLU A 363 5.02 14.07 3.96
N LEU A 364 5.05 14.53 5.21
CA LEU A 364 6.24 14.61 6.05
C LEU A 364 6.06 13.64 7.23
N THR A 365 6.94 12.67 7.36
CA THR A 365 6.85 11.64 8.39
C THR A 365 8.20 11.39 9.05
N TRP A 366 8.18 10.98 10.33
CA TRP A 366 9.38 10.64 11.09
C TRP A 366 9.17 9.38 11.92
N LYS A 367 9.73 8.24 11.46
CA LYS A 367 9.67 6.95 12.17
C LYS A 367 10.84 6.83 13.12
N MET A 368 10.60 6.38 14.36
CA MET A 368 11.57 6.18 15.43
C MET A 368 11.39 4.80 16.05
N GLN A 369 12.45 4.03 16.17
CA GLN A 369 12.46 2.77 16.91
C GLN A 369 12.67 3.07 18.41
N ALA A 370 11.58 3.32 19.13
CA ALA A 370 11.64 3.69 20.55
C ALA A 370 12.07 2.53 21.45
N ARG A 371 11.74 1.30 21.08
CA ARG A 371 12.15 0.02 21.70
C ARG A 371 12.27 -1.05 20.62
N PRO A 372 12.95 -2.16 20.84
CA PRO A 372 13.00 -3.26 19.86
C PRO A 372 11.62 -3.74 19.39
N TRP A 373 10.61 -3.61 20.23
CA TRP A 373 9.22 -4.02 19.99
C TRP A 373 8.24 -2.87 19.73
N LEU A 374 8.71 -1.60 19.74
CA LEU A 374 7.85 -0.42 19.58
C LEU A 374 8.49 0.60 18.64
N SER A 375 7.82 0.91 17.55
CA SER A 375 8.08 2.11 16.75
C SER A 375 6.99 3.17 16.94
N LEU A 376 7.37 4.43 16.76
CA LEU A 376 6.48 5.60 16.77
C LEU A 376 6.73 6.42 15.50
N GLN A 377 5.67 6.90 14.88
CA GLN A 377 5.77 7.60 13.60
C GLN A 377 4.74 8.75 13.50
N PRO A 378 5.07 9.96 13.98
CA PRO A 378 4.29 11.16 13.68
C PRO A 378 4.37 11.47 12.18
N THR A 379 3.24 11.96 11.63
CA THR A 379 3.10 12.35 10.24
C THR A 379 2.24 13.59 10.08
N VAL A 380 2.52 14.35 9.03
CA VAL A 380 1.70 15.47 8.54
C VAL A 380 1.45 15.24 7.07
N GLN A 381 0.19 15.31 6.65
CA GLN A 381 -0.19 15.16 5.26
C GLN A 381 -1.05 16.35 4.81
N TYR A 382 -0.73 16.91 3.65
CA TYR A 382 -1.48 17.99 3.03
C TYR A 382 -2.04 17.51 1.69
N VAL A 383 -3.37 17.47 1.60
CA VAL A 383 -4.11 17.02 0.42
C VAL A 383 -4.56 18.23 -0.38
N ILE A 384 -4.16 18.29 -1.62
CA ILE A 384 -4.56 19.30 -2.61
C ILE A 384 -5.60 18.68 -3.53
N ASN A 385 -6.75 19.33 -3.68
CA ASN A 385 -7.91 18.88 -4.45
C ASN A 385 -8.42 17.50 -3.99
N PRO A 386 -8.86 17.31 -2.74
CA PRO A 386 -9.35 16.03 -2.25
C PRO A 386 -10.42 15.45 -3.18
N ASN A 387 -10.27 14.16 -3.58
CA ASN A 387 -11.11 13.47 -4.55
C ASN A 387 -11.23 14.16 -5.93
N ALA A 388 -10.38 15.17 -6.19
CA ALA A 388 -10.53 16.09 -7.33
C ALA A 388 -11.89 16.80 -7.37
N ASP A 389 -12.52 17.02 -6.22
CA ASP A 389 -13.78 17.75 -6.07
C ASP A 389 -13.47 19.25 -5.90
N SER A 390 -13.89 20.07 -6.88
CA SER A 390 -13.66 21.53 -6.86
C SER A 390 -14.40 22.25 -5.72
N GLN A 391 -15.34 21.60 -5.05
CA GLN A 391 -16.09 22.16 -3.91
C GLN A 391 -15.38 21.92 -2.58
N LEU A 392 -14.42 20.99 -2.51
CA LEU A 392 -13.67 20.70 -1.30
C LEU A 392 -12.44 21.60 -1.19
N ASN A 393 -12.22 22.14 0.00
CA ASN A 393 -10.96 22.82 0.32
C ASN A 393 -9.85 21.78 0.57
N ASN A 394 -8.61 22.17 0.31
CA ASN A 394 -7.44 21.36 0.63
C ASN A 394 -7.45 20.94 2.10
N ALA A 395 -7.13 19.69 2.38
CA ALA A 395 -7.18 19.14 3.73
C ALA A 395 -5.77 19.07 4.36
N LEU A 396 -5.71 19.31 5.67
CA LEU A 396 -4.50 19.17 6.48
C LEU A 396 -4.74 18.12 7.57
N ALA A 397 -4.08 16.97 7.45
CA ALA A 397 -4.17 15.87 8.40
C ALA A 397 -2.88 15.74 9.22
N LEU A 398 -3.05 15.55 10.54
CA LEU A 398 -1.98 15.14 11.45
C LEU A 398 -2.23 13.72 11.91
N GLY A 399 -1.21 12.90 11.93
CA GLY A 399 -1.28 11.52 12.38
C GLY A 399 -0.14 11.13 13.31
N ILE A 400 -0.39 10.10 14.07
CA ILE A 400 0.64 9.34 14.77
C ILE A 400 0.33 7.85 14.64
N ARG A 401 1.29 7.10 14.12
CA ARG A 401 1.29 5.64 14.07
C ARG A 401 2.17 5.09 15.18
N PHE A 402 1.77 4.01 15.77
CA PHE A 402 2.66 3.14 16.55
C PHE A 402 2.56 1.70 16.02
N GLU A 403 3.68 1.01 16.05
CA GLU A 403 3.73 -0.40 15.66
C GLU A 403 4.33 -1.21 16.81
N LEU A 404 3.68 -2.32 17.15
CA LEU A 404 4.12 -3.28 18.14
C LEU A 404 4.52 -4.58 17.43
N SER A 405 5.78 -4.98 17.55
CA SER A 405 6.19 -6.34 17.22
C SER A 405 5.88 -7.23 18.42
N LEU A 406 4.93 -8.14 18.26
CA LEU A 406 4.38 -8.98 19.33
C LEU A 406 5.11 -10.32 19.42
N LEU A 407 5.62 -10.82 18.29
CA LEU A 407 6.36 -12.09 18.14
C LEU A 407 7.46 -11.90 17.09
#